data_9c04644c827997169a8e99ec925b4eb3
#
_entry.id   9c04644c827997169a8e99ec925b4eb3
#
_cell.length_a   1.000
_cell.length_b   1.000
_cell.length_c   1.000
_cell.angle_alpha   90.00
_cell.angle_beta   90.00
_cell.angle_gamma   90.00
#
_symmetry.space_group_name_H-M   'P 1'
#
loop_
_entity.id
_entity.type
_entity.pdbx_description
1 polymer ?
#
loop_
_entity_poly.entity_id
_entity_poly.type
_entity_poly.pdbx_seq_one_letter_code
_entity_poly.pdbx_strand_id
1 'polypeptide(L)'
;IDPVVNSLFIDIGGGTSDICLVQGYFPTREDQISIPFAGDAIDQLMTEDIDRTYPNNGLSRHKVREIKEANAYVGPSRRPMDVKVIMGGKAHTIELGDVIGRSCNTLIDKIYPAITALITRASSDSVVTLLQNIIVTGGGSQIKGFDTVLQKRLADDGYEAPKVRLAGQDYKRYVAIGALKAARGARENQWQHLLG
;
A
#
# COMPACT_ATOMS: atom_id res chain seq x y z
N ILE A 1 -9.91 4.60 15.59
CA ILE A 1 -10.78 4.68 14.40
C ILE A 1 -12.17 4.33 14.90
N ASP A 2 -13.12 5.22 14.66
CA ASP A 2 -14.52 5.00 14.99
C ASP A 2 -15.15 4.18 13.85
N PRO A 3 -15.63 2.95 14.09
CA PRO A 3 -16.24 2.12 13.06
C PRO A 3 -17.56 2.71 12.49
N VAL A 4 -18.08 3.76 13.12
CA VAL A 4 -19.28 4.47 12.67
C VAL A 4 -18.97 5.47 11.54
N VAL A 5 -17.70 5.83 11.36
CA VAL A 5 -17.31 6.81 10.34
C VAL A 5 -17.04 6.11 9.01
N ASN A 6 -17.70 6.55 7.93
CA ASN A 6 -17.43 6.07 6.58
C ASN A 6 -15.95 6.26 6.24
N SER A 7 -15.27 5.18 5.87
CA SER A 7 -13.82 5.16 5.68
C SER A 7 -13.42 4.18 4.59
N LEU A 8 -12.35 4.49 3.87
CA LEU A 8 -11.71 3.56 2.95
C LEU A 8 -10.35 3.17 3.53
N PHE A 9 -10.16 1.88 3.80
CA PHE A 9 -8.89 1.33 4.26
C PHE A 9 -8.14 0.72 3.09
N ILE A 10 -6.84 0.99 3.01
CA ILE A 10 -5.92 0.43 2.02
C ILE A 10 -4.76 -0.19 2.78
N ASP A 11 -4.75 -1.51 2.91
CA ASP A 11 -3.66 -2.24 3.57
C ASP A 11 -2.71 -2.80 2.51
N ILE A 12 -1.48 -2.30 2.49
CA ILE A 12 -0.45 -2.71 1.53
C ILE A 12 0.56 -3.57 2.25
N GLY A 13 0.40 -4.87 2.10
CA GLY A 13 1.25 -5.88 2.71
C GLY A 13 2.49 -6.25 1.88
N GLY A 14 3.00 -7.47 2.09
CA GLY A 14 4.07 -8.06 1.28
C GLY A 14 3.53 -8.60 -0.05
N GLY A 15 2.54 -9.50 0.01
CA GLY A 15 1.98 -10.18 -1.17
C GLY A 15 0.73 -9.55 -1.76
N THR A 16 -0.11 -8.93 -0.93
CA THR A 16 -1.40 -8.37 -1.33
C THR A 16 -1.56 -6.91 -0.91
N SER A 17 -2.38 -6.20 -1.69
CA SER A 17 -2.97 -4.92 -1.30
C SER A 17 -4.47 -5.11 -1.15
N ASP A 18 -4.96 -4.90 0.06
CA ASP A 18 -6.34 -5.16 0.45
C ASP A 18 -7.06 -3.82 0.68
N ILE A 19 -8.14 -3.59 -0.06
CA ILE A 19 -8.91 -2.36 0.01
C ILE A 19 -10.29 -2.68 0.57
N CYS A 20 -10.71 -1.94 1.59
CA CYS A 20 -11.96 -2.19 2.32
C CYS A 20 -12.75 -0.91 2.53
N LEU A 21 -14.01 -0.91 2.10
CA LEU A 21 -14.98 0.13 2.33
C LEU A 21 -15.75 -0.14 3.63
N VAL A 22 -15.76 0.83 4.55
CA VAL A 22 -16.50 0.77 5.82
C VAL A 22 -17.56 1.88 5.84
N GLN A 23 -18.83 1.52 6.05
CA GLN A 23 -19.95 2.44 5.99
C GLN A 23 -20.87 2.32 7.23
N GLY A 24 -20.29 2.40 8.43
CA GLY A 24 -21.04 2.32 9.69
C GLY A 24 -21.52 0.91 10.08
N TYR A 25 -21.17 -0.12 9.29
CA TYR A 25 -21.43 -1.53 9.55
C TYR A 25 -20.21 -2.40 9.21
N PHE A 26 -20.23 -3.65 9.60
CA PHE A 26 -19.16 -4.58 9.24
C PHE A 26 -19.13 -4.79 7.72
N PRO A 27 -17.96 -4.63 7.07
CA PRO A 27 -17.83 -4.81 5.63
C PRO A 27 -18.27 -6.20 5.18
N THR A 28 -19.01 -6.24 4.10
CA THR A 28 -19.35 -7.49 3.42
C THR A 28 -18.23 -7.88 2.44
N ARG A 29 -18.37 -9.05 1.81
CA ARG A 29 -17.42 -9.49 0.79
C ARG A 29 -17.34 -8.53 -0.40
N GLU A 30 -18.44 -7.85 -0.69
CA GLU A 30 -18.53 -6.89 -1.79
C GLU A 30 -17.86 -5.55 -1.48
N ASP A 31 -17.65 -5.24 -0.20
CA ASP A 31 -16.99 -4.03 0.27
C ASP A 31 -15.46 -4.19 0.33
N GLN A 32 -14.93 -5.30 -0.17
CA GLN A 32 -13.52 -5.64 -0.09
C GLN A 32 -12.99 -6.08 -1.46
N ILE A 33 -11.79 -5.60 -1.81
CA ILE A 33 -11.06 -6.01 -3.00
C ILE A 33 -9.62 -6.31 -2.58
N SER A 34 -9.14 -7.53 -2.90
CA SER A 34 -7.75 -7.95 -2.69
C SER A 34 -7.04 -8.02 -4.04
N ILE A 35 -5.87 -7.40 -4.13
CA ILE A 35 -5.05 -7.37 -5.33
C ILE A 35 -3.72 -8.06 -5.02
N PRO A 36 -3.31 -9.09 -5.79
CA PRO A 36 -2.06 -9.80 -5.60
C PRO A 36 -0.88 -8.99 -6.16
N PHE A 37 -0.75 -7.74 -5.71
CA PHE A 37 0.33 -6.83 -6.04
C PHE A 37 0.64 -5.94 -4.83
N ALA A 38 1.84 -6.08 -4.26
CA ALA A 38 2.29 -5.33 -3.10
C ALA A 38 3.83 -5.34 -3.01
N GLY A 39 4.41 -5.34 -1.81
CA GLY A 39 5.83 -5.20 -1.58
C GLY A 39 6.71 -6.19 -2.35
N ASP A 40 6.31 -7.46 -2.42
CA ASP A 40 7.09 -8.52 -3.11
C ASP A 40 7.07 -8.35 -4.64
N ALA A 41 5.96 -7.84 -5.19
CA ALA A 41 5.86 -7.52 -6.62
C ALA A 41 6.76 -6.33 -6.99
N ILE A 42 6.86 -5.33 -6.10
CA ILE A 42 7.80 -4.21 -6.29
C ILE A 42 9.24 -4.73 -6.26
N ASP A 43 9.59 -5.61 -5.32
CA ASP A 43 10.93 -6.23 -5.24
C ASP A 43 11.27 -6.98 -6.53
N GLN A 44 10.30 -7.69 -7.10
CA GLN A 44 10.47 -8.40 -8.35
C GLN A 44 10.70 -7.44 -9.53
N LEU A 45 9.86 -6.42 -9.69
CA LEU A 45 10.03 -5.40 -10.74
C LEU A 45 11.38 -4.69 -10.64
N MET A 46 11.81 -4.34 -9.44
CA MET A 46 13.12 -3.73 -9.21
C MET A 46 14.24 -4.69 -9.61
N THR A 47 14.17 -5.97 -9.19
CA THR A 47 15.18 -6.97 -9.53
C THR A 47 15.31 -7.13 -11.06
N GLU A 48 14.19 -7.30 -11.76
CA GLU A 48 14.15 -7.46 -13.21
C GLU A 48 14.72 -6.22 -13.94
N ASP A 49 14.39 -5.02 -13.48
CA ASP A 49 14.86 -3.77 -14.08
C ASP A 49 16.35 -3.54 -13.83
N ILE A 50 16.83 -3.88 -12.62
CA ILE A 50 18.25 -3.82 -12.26
C ILE A 50 19.06 -4.84 -13.10
N ASP A 51 18.61 -6.08 -13.21
CA ASP A 51 19.31 -7.12 -13.97
C ASP A 51 19.39 -6.80 -15.46
N ARG A 52 18.33 -6.18 -16.00
CA ARG A 52 18.31 -5.72 -17.39
C ARG A 52 19.29 -4.56 -17.63
N THR A 53 19.35 -3.61 -16.70
CA THR A 53 20.15 -2.37 -16.85
C THR A 53 21.60 -2.59 -16.48
N TYR A 54 21.87 -3.43 -15.49
CA TYR A 54 23.19 -3.72 -14.94
C TYR A 54 23.43 -5.24 -14.85
N PRO A 55 23.67 -5.94 -15.97
CA PRO A 55 23.91 -7.38 -15.95
C PRO A 55 25.07 -7.74 -15.04
N ASN A 56 24.92 -8.85 -14.30
CA ASN A 56 25.92 -9.35 -13.33
C ASN A 56 26.22 -8.36 -12.17
N ASN A 57 25.21 -7.57 -11.75
CA ASN A 57 25.32 -6.59 -10.67
C ASN A 57 25.60 -7.20 -9.29
N GLY A 58 25.34 -8.51 -9.11
CA GLY A 58 25.61 -9.24 -7.86
C GLY A 58 24.65 -8.93 -6.70
N LEU A 59 23.57 -8.17 -6.92
CA LEU A 59 22.57 -7.87 -5.89
C LEU A 59 21.65 -9.09 -5.71
N SER A 60 21.55 -9.58 -4.47
CA SER A 60 20.53 -10.58 -4.12
C SER A 60 19.17 -9.92 -3.99
N ARG A 61 18.09 -10.73 -4.14
CA ARG A 61 16.70 -10.25 -3.90
C ARG A 61 16.54 -9.65 -2.51
N HIS A 62 17.20 -10.20 -1.51
CA HIS A 62 17.19 -9.65 -0.15
C HIS A 62 17.79 -8.24 -0.12
N LYS A 63 18.90 -8.03 -0.82
CA LYS A 63 19.56 -6.71 -0.90
C LYS A 63 18.71 -5.69 -1.65
N VAL A 64 18.03 -6.11 -2.73
CA VAL A 64 17.07 -5.27 -3.45
C VAL A 64 15.92 -4.84 -2.53
N ARG A 65 15.37 -5.78 -1.72
CA ARG A 65 14.34 -5.47 -0.71
C ARG A 65 14.84 -4.46 0.32
N GLU A 66 16.03 -4.63 0.90
CA GLU A 66 16.61 -3.65 1.83
C GLU A 66 16.74 -2.25 1.21
N ILE A 67 17.20 -2.18 -0.04
CA ILE A 67 17.32 -0.94 -0.79
C ILE A 67 15.95 -0.29 -0.96
N LYS A 68 14.93 -1.05 -1.36
CA LYS A 68 13.57 -0.57 -1.47
C LYS A 68 13.06 -0.03 -0.14
N GLU A 69 13.11 -0.82 0.93
CA GLU A 69 12.58 -0.44 2.25
C GLU A 69 13.19 0.85 2.78
N ALA A 70 14.48 1.07 2.52
CA ALA A 70 15.16 2.30 2.94
C ALA A 70 14.84 3.53 2.06
N ASN A 71 14.51 3.32 0.78
CA ASN A 71 14.50 4.41 -0.21
C ASN A 71 13.22 4.53 -1.03
N ALA A 72 12.21 3.67 -0.81
CA ALA A 72 10.95 3.66 -1.55
C ALA A 72 10.30 5.04 -1.58
N TYR A 73 9.88 5.47 -2.78
CA TYR A 73 9.15 6.71 -2.99
C TYR A 73 8.23 6.60 -4.21
N VAL A 74 7.21 7.43 -4.23
CA VAL A 74 6.34 7.65 -5.37
C VAL A 74 6.28 9.13 -5.74
N GLY A 75 5.83 9.42 -6.94
CA GLY A 75 5.68 10.77 -7.47
C GLY A 75 6.65 11.05 -8.64
N PRO A 76 6.52 12.24 -9.25
CA PRO A 76 7.23 12.58 -10.49
C PRO A 76 8.69 12.99 -10.25
N SER A 77 9.05 13.33 -9.01
CA SER A 77 10.38 13.84 -8.72
C SER A 77 11.39 12.71 -8.63
N ARG A 78 12.42 12.78 -9.50
CA ARG A 78 13.56 11.87 -9.44
C ARG A 78 14.30 12.05 -8.10
N ARG A 79 14.63 10.93 -7.46
CA ARG A 79 15.46 10.89 -6.25
C ARG A 79 16.70 10.04 -6.54
N PRO A 80 17.83 10.65 -6.92
CA PRO A 80 19.05 9.91 -7.20
C PRO A 80 19.47 9.05 -6.02
N MET A 81 19.86 7.82 -6.31
CA MET A 81 20.36 6.87 -5.31
C MET A 81 21.45 6.01 -5.87
N ASP A 82 22.66 6.22 -5.37
CA ASP A 82 23.85 5.47 -5.76
C ASP A 82 24.07 4.27 -4.83
N VAL A 83 24.30 3.10 -5.43
CA VAL A 83 24.58 1.85 -4.73
C VAL A 83 25.93 1.30 -5.21
N LYS A 84 26.81 0.96 -4.26
CA LYS A 84 28.07 0.26 -4.57
C LYS A 84 27.82 -1.23 -4.74
N VAL A 85 28.27 -1.78 -5.85
CA VAL A 85 28.18 -3.20 -6.21
C VAL A 85 29.54 -3.74 -6.65
N ILE A 86 29.73 -5.05 -6.59
CA ILE A 86 30.92 -5.70 -7.13
C ILE A 86 30.53 -6.44 -8.41
N MET A 87 31.06 -6.01 -9.53
CA MET A 87 30.89 -6.65 -10.84
C MET A 87 32.26 -7.04 -11.41
N GLY A 88 32.43 -8.32 -11.78
CA GLY A 88 33.69 -8.82 -12.30
C GLY A 88 34.86 -8.63 -11.34
N GLY A 89 34.62 -8.68 -10.02
CA GLY A 89 35.66 -8.48 -8.98
C GLY A 89 36.07 -7.02 -8.75
N LYS A 90 35.41 -6.05 -9.40
CA LYS A 90 35.67 -4.60 -9.26
C LYS A 90 34.49 -3.88 -8.64
N ALA A 91 34.80 -2.85 -7.86
CA ALA A 91 33.75 -1.98 -7.30
C ALA A 91 33.19 -1.03 -8.38
N HIS A 92 31.88 -1.00 -8.51
CA HIS A 92 31.13 -0.09 -9.38
C HIS A 92 30.08 0.67 -8.57
N THR A 93 29.68 1.82 -9.05
CA THR A 93 28.53 2.57 -8.53
C THR A 93 27.43 2.55 -9.58
N ILE A 94 26.23 2.09 -9.17
CA ILE A 94 25.04 2.08 -10.03
C ILE A 94 23.97 2.99 -9.45
N GLU A 95 23.22 3.66 -10.31
CA GLU A 95 22.13 4.57 -9.91
C GLU A 95 20.80 3.83 -9.97
N LEU A 96 20.07 3.75 -8.84
CA LEU A 96 18.82 2.99 -8.72
C LEU A 96 17.60 3.86 -8.42
N GLY A 97 17.74 5.18 -8.30
CA GLY A 97 16.62 6.05 -7.95
C GLY A 97 15.45 5.95 -8.93
N ASP A 98 15.73 5.97 -10.23
CA ASP A 98 14.69 5.85 -11.25
C ASP A 98 14.01 4.47 -11.23
N VAL A 99 14.77 3.40 -10.98
CA VAL A 99 14.22 2.04 -10.84
C VAL A 99 13.26 1.96 -9.66
N ILE A 100 13.67 2.50 -8.51
CA ILE A 100 12.84 2.53 -7.30
C ILE A 100 11.54 3.31 -7.57
N GLY A 101 11.66 4.52 -8.13
CA GLY A 101 10.51 5.37 -8.40
C GLY A 101 9.50 4.72 -9.36
N ARG A 102 9.96 4.17 -10.50
CA ARG A 102 9.09 3.48 -11.46
C ARG A 102 8.38 2.28 -10.82
N SER A 103 9.13 1.42 -10.14
CA SER A 103 8.58 0.21 -9.52
C SER A 103 7.55 0.54 -8.43
N CYS A 104 7.80 1.57 -7.61
CA CYS A 104 6.85 2.00 -6.58
C CYS A 104 5.61 2.69 -7.17
N ASN A 105 5.76 3.50 -8.24
CA ASN A 105 4.60 4.12 -8.89
C ASN A 105 3.66 3.08 -9.51
N THR A 106 4.20 1.95 -10.00
CA THR A 106 3.38 0.84 -10.53
C THR A 106 2.38 0.32 -9.48
N LEU A 107 2.71 0.35 -8.19
CA LEU A 107 1.79 -0.04 -7.13
C LEU A 107 0.52 0.81 -7.16
N ILE A 108 0.66 2.15 -7.22
CA ILE A 108 -0.50 3.05 -7.27
C ILE A 108 -1.34 2.74 -8.51
N ASP A 109 -0.72 2.55 -9.67
CA ASP A 109 -1.45 2.24 -10.90
C ASP A 109 -2.24 0.94 -10.81
N LYS A 110 -1.70 -0.06 -10.11
CA LYS A 110 -2.36 -1.37 -9.93
C LYS A 110 -3.53 -1.33 -8.95
N ILE A 111 -3.42 -0.56 -7.87
CA ILE A 111 -4.47 -0.53 -6.84
C ILE A 111 -5.54 0.54 -7.12
N TYR A 112 -5.23 1.57 -7.86
CA TYR A 112 -6.11 2.71 -8.10
C TYR A 112 -7.49 2.34 -8.67
N PRO A 113 -7.62 1.42 -9.67
CA PRO A 113 -8.93 1.00 -10.16
C PRO A 113 -9.82 0.37 -9.08
N ALA A 114 -9.25 -0.37 -8.13
CA ALA A 114 -10.01 -0.96 -7.03
C ALA A 114 -10.44 0.09 -6.00
N ILE A 115 -9.59 1.09 -5.74
CA ILE A 115 -9.93 2.23 -4.88
C ILE A 115 -11.14 2.96 -5.45
N THR A 116 -11.11 3.33 -6.73
CA THR A 116 -12.21 4.06 -7.38
C THR A 116 -13.48 3.22 -7.50
N ALA A 117 -13.36 1.92 -7.76
CA ALA A 117 -14.50 1.00 -7.78
C ALA A 117 -15.22 0.95 -6.44
N LEU A 118 -14.51 0.93 -5.31
CA LEU A 118 -15.14 0.95 -3.99
C LEU A 118 -15.70 2.32 -3.62
N ILE A 119 -15.05 3.42 -4.01
CA ILE A 119 -15.58 4.77 -3.79
C ILE A 119 -16.94 4.95 -4.52
N THR A 120 -17.05 4.44 -5.76
CA THR A 120 -18.28 4.51 -6.56
C THR A 120 -19.44 3.69 -5.97
N ARG A 121 -19.17 2.73 -5.10
CA ARG A 121 -20.21 1.96 -4.38
C ARG A 121 -20.78 2.71 -3.16
N ALA A 122 -20.05 3.71 -2.68
CA ALA A 122 -20.52 4.51 -1.55
C ALA A 122 -21.79 5.29 -1.93
N SER A 123 -22.72 5.38 -0.98
CA SER A 123 -23.94 6.19 -1.19
C SER A 123 -23.58 7.68 -1.33
N SER A 124 -24.42 8.44 -2.01
CA SER A 124 -24.25 9.89 -2.16
C SER A 124 -24.10 10.61 -0.81
N ASP A 125 -24.77 10.11 0.22
CA ASP A 125 -24.73 10.71 1.56
C ASP A 125 -23.44 10.38 2.33
N SER A 126 -22.76 9.29 1.97
CA SER A 126 -21.56 8.81 2.67
C SER A 126 -20.27 9.16 1.95
N VAL A 127 -20.29 9.40 0.63
CA VAL A 127 -19.08 9.57 -0.18
C VAL A 127 -18.21 10.74 0.27
N VAL A 128 -18.81 11.86 0.67
CA VAL A 128 -18.07 13.05 1.14
C VAL A 128 -17.27 12.73 2.41
N THR A 129 -17.90 12.04 3.37
CA THR A 129 -17.23 11.61 4.61
C THR A 129 -16.16 10.55 4.31
N LEU A 130 -16.45 9.63 3.41
CA LEU A 130 -15.52 8.60 2.94
C LEU A 130 -14.26 9.22 2.35
N LEU A 131 -14.39 10.16 1.43
CA LEU A 131 -13.27 10.85 0.79
C LEU A 131 -12.38 11.59 1.80
N GLN A 132 -12.92 12.05 2.93
CA GLN A 132 -12.17 12.67 4.01
C GLN A 132 -11.47 11.65 4.93
N ASN A 133 -11.74 10.34 4.77
CA ASN A 133 -11.26 9.27 5.64
C ASN A 133 -10.68 8.09 4.83
N ILE A 134 -9.74 8.37 3.93
CA ILE A 134 -8.95 7.35 3.24
C ILE A 134 -7.70 7.07 4.08
N ILE A 135 -7.55 5.82 4.53
CA ILE A 135 -6.50 5.42 5.48
C ILE A 135 -5.63 4.35 4.85
N VAL A 136 -4.34 4.64 4.73
CA VAL A 136 -3.34 3.69 4.20
C VAL A 136 -2.56 3.09 5.35
N THR A 137 -2.46 1.77 5.36
CA THR A 137 -1.76 0.97 6.38
C THR A 137 -0.86 -0.09 5.73
N GLY A 138 -0.23 -0.94 6.54
CA GLY A 138 0.71 -1.94 6.06
C GLY A 138 2.11 -1.39 5.76
N GLY A 139 3.01 -2.27 5.33
CA GLY A 139 4.40 -1.90 4.99
C GLY A 139 4.50 -0.89 3.86
N GLY A 140 3.62 -0.99 2.87
CA GLY A 140 3.55 -0.07 1.73
C GLY A 140 3.17 1.37 2.11
N SER A 141 2.53 1.58 3.25
CA SER A 141 2.25 2.94 3.76
C SER A 141 3.52 3.74 4.08
N GLN A 142 4.66 3.07 4.19
CA GLN A 142 5.96 3.71 4.45
C GLN A 142 6.64 4.24 3.18
N ILE A 143 6.08 3.97 2.00
CA ILE A 143 6.57 4.53 0.73
C ILE A 143 6.38 6.05 0.76
N LYS A 144 7.48 6.79 0.65
CA LYS A 144 7.47 8.25 0.77
C LYS A 144 6.61 8.90 -0.32
N GLY A 145 5.69 9.76 0.07
CA GLY A 145 4.81 10.50 -0.85
C GLY A 145 3.57 9.75 -1.32
N PHE A 146 3.33 8.52 -0.81
CA PHE A 146 2.20 7.70 -1.22
C PHE A 146 0.85 8.39 -0.99
N ASP A 147 0.67 8.96 0.20
CA ASP A 147 -0.51 9.75 0.58
C ASP A 147 -0.73 10.93 -0.36
N THR A 148 0.31 11.71 -0.59
CA THR A 148 0.26 12.92 -1.43
C THR A 148 -0.06 12.60 -2.88
N VAL A 149 0.56 11.55 -3.45
CA VAL A 149 0.34 11.15 -4.84
C VAL A 149 -1.05 10.57 -5.03
N LEU A 150 -1.50 9.71 -4.11
CA LEU A 150 -2.85 9.15 -4.17
C LEU A 150 -3.92 10.24 -4.02
N GLN A 151 -3.74 11.14 -3.05
CA GLN A 151 -4.65 12.26 -2.82
C GLN A 151 -4.74 13.17 -4.05
N LYS A 152 -3.59 13.50 -4.64
CA LYS A 152 -3.54 14.31 -5.85
C LYS A 152 -4.25 13.63 -7.02
N ARG A 153 -4.01 12.33 -7.24
CA ARG A 153 -4.62 11.56 -8.33
C ARG A 153 -6.14 11.53 -8.21
N LEU A 154 -6.66 11.31 -7.01
CA LEU A 154 -8.11 11.36 -6.76
C LEU A 154 -8.67 12.77 -7.05
N ALA A 155 -7.99 13.82 -6.64
CA ALA A 155 -8.43 15.19 -6.92
C ALA A 155 -8.38 15.52 -8.41
N ASP A 156 -7.34 15.09 -9.13
CA ASP A 156 -7.21 15.27 -10.58
C ASP A 156 -8.32 14.54 -11.35
N ASP A 157 -8.79 13.39 -10.83
CA ASP A 157 -9.91 12.62 -11.40
C ASP A 157 -11.30 13.17 -10.98
N GLY A 158 -11.34 14.31 -10.27
CA GLY A 158 -12.58 15.02 -9.93
C GLY A 158 -13.23 14.61 -8.62
N TYR A 159 -12.59 13.79 -7.79
CA TYR A 159 -13.09 13.52 -6.42
C TYR A 159 -12.90 14.77 -5.56
N GLU A 160 -13.97 15.16 -4.85
CA GLU A 160 -14.00 16.41 -4.09
C GLU A 160 -13.19 16.31 -2.79
N ALA A 161 -12.17 17.14 -2.67
CA ALA A 161 -11.33 17.33 -1.47
C ALA A 161 -10.90 16.02 -0.76
N PRO A 162 -10.34 15.01 -1.45
CA PRO A 162 -9.96 13.75 -0.82
C PRO A 162 -8.86 13.99 0.21
N LYS A 163 -8.89 13.23 1.32
CA LYS A 163 -7.84 13.22 2.35
C LYS A 163 -7.33 11.81 2.55
N VAL A 164 -6.06 11.63 2.24
CA VAL A 164 -5.34 10.37 2.44
C VAL A 164 -4.45 10.52 3.66
N ARG A 165 -4.55 9.57 4.60
CA ARG A 165 -3.77 9.56 5.85
C ARG A 165 -3.04 8.24 5.97
N LEU A 166 -1.80 8.31 6.45
CA LEU A 166 -1.03 7.11 6.80
C LEU A 166 -1.35 6.71 8.24
N ALA A 167 -1.51 5.41 8.48
CA ALA A 167 -1.83 4.87 9.82
C ALA A 167 -0.66 4.98 10.82
N GLY A 168 0.52 5.44 10.38
CA GLY A 168 1.70 5.61 11.21
C GLY A 168 2.54 4.34 11.38
N GLN A 169 3.56 4.40 12.27
CA GLN A 169 4.56 3.33 12.39
C GLN A 169 4.05 2.08 13.13
N ASP A 170 2.99 2.20 13.91
CA ASP A 170 2.42 1.09 14.69
C ASP A 170 1.49 0.16 13.88
N TYR A 171 1.45 0.30 12.56
CA TYR A 171 0.57 -0.49 11.68
C TYR A 171 0.63 -2.00 11.94
N LYS A 172 1.80 -2.55 12.27
CA LYS A 172 1.98 -3.98 12.60
C LYS A 172 1.14 -4.45 13.78
N ARG A 173 0.77 -3.55 14.69
CA ARG A 173 0.00 -3.87 15.90
C ARG A 173 -1.51 -3.72 15.69
N TYR A 174 -1.95 -2.97 14.67
CA TYR A 174 -3.37 -2.62 14.52
C TYR A 174 -4.24 -3.84 14.23
N VAL A 175 -3.78 -4.79 13.44
CA VAL A 175 -4.51 -6.03 13.16
C VAL A 175 -4.73 -6.83 14.46
N ALA A 176 -3.67 -7.03 15.25
CA ALA A 176 -3.76 -7.76 16.52
C ALA A 176 -4.65 -7.05 17.55
N ILE A 177 -4.54 -5.70 17.64
CA ILE A 177 -5.39 -4.90 18.52
C ILE A 177 -6.85 -4.94 18.07
N GLY A 178 -7.10 -4.86 16.76
CA GLY A 178 -8.42 -4.95 16.17
C GLY A 178 -9.07 -6.33 16.43
N ALA A 179 -8.33 -7.40 16.19
CA ALA A 179 -8.77 -8.75 16.47
C ALA A 179 -9.09 -8.96 17.97
N LEU A 180 -8.24 -8.45 18.87
CA LEU A 180 -8.49 -8.52 20.30
C LEU A 180 -9.75 -7.75 20.72
N LYS A 181 -9.98 -6.56 20.13
CA LYS A 181 -11.20 -5.77 20.40
C LYS A 181 -12.45 -6.49 19.89
N ALA A 182 -12.39 -7.04 18.66
CA ALA A 182 -13.48 -7.82 18.09
C ALA A 182 -13.79 -9.06 18.95
N ALA A 183 -12.76 -9.79 19.36
CA ALA A 183 -12.90 -10.96 20.24
C ALA A 183 -13.55 -10.61 21.59
N ARG A 184 -13.15 -9.51 22.22
CA ARG A 184 -13.74 -9.07 23.49
C ARG A 184 -15.19 -8.60 23.37
N GLY A 185 -15.59 -8.12 22.19
CA GLY A 185 -16.97 -7.69 21.91
C GLY A 185 -17.86 -8.78 21.33
N ALA A 186 -17.29 -9.93 20.96
CA ALA A 186 -18.03 -11.03 20.37
C ALA A 186 -18.91 -11.74 21.41
N ARG A 187 -20.16 -12.03 21.04
CA ARG A 187 -21.10 -12.82 21.85
C ARG A 187 -20.77 -14.32 21.72
N GLU A 188 -21.15 -15.12 22.71
CA GLU A 188 -20.82 -16.56 22.76
C GLU A 188 -21.28 -17.31 21.51
N ASN A 189 -22.43 -17.01 20.95
CA ASN A 189 -22.94 -17.62 19.72
C ASN A 189 -22.10 -17.26 18.46
N GLN A 190 -21.36 -16.17 18.47
CA GLN A 190 -20.48 -15.79 17.36
C GLN A 190 -19.18 -16.60 17.35
N TRP A 191 -18.74 -17.10 18.52
CA TRP A 191 -17.59 -17.99 18.62
C TRP A 191 -17.86 -19.38 18.07
N GLN A 192 -19.10 -19.87 18.17
CA GLN A 192 -19.49 -21.20 17.66
C GLN A 192 -19.35 -21.31 16.13
N HIS A 193 -19.52 -20.22 15.40
CA HIS A 193 -19.32 -20.17 13.95
C HIS A 193 -17.85 -20.11 13.49
N LEU A 194 -16.92 -19.87 14.41
CA LEU A 194 -15.48 -19.84 14.10
C LEU A 194 -14.79 -21.18 14.38
N LEU A 195 -15.47 -22.09 15.07
CA LEU A 195 -14.93 -23.40 15.48
C LEU A 195 -15.54 -24.57 14.67
N GLY A 196 -16.45 -24.31 13.74
CA GLY A 196 -17.05 -25.23 12.77
C GLY A 196 -16.51 -24.97 11.37
#